data_42ce6c8c1aa9a83e4f5d7013382fe7db
#
_entry.id   42ce6c8c1aa9a83e4f5d7013382fe7db
#
_cell.length_a   1.000
_cell.length_b   1.000
_cell.length_c   1.000
_cell.angle_alpha   90.00
_cell.angle_beta   90.00
_cell.angle_gamma   90.00
#
_symmetry.space_group_name_H-M   'P 1'
#
loop_
_entity.id
_entity.type
_entity.pdbx_description
1 polymer ?
#
loop_
_entity_poly.entity_id
_entity_poly.type
_entity_poly.pdbx_seq_one_letter_code
_entity_poly.pdbx_strand_id
1 'polypeptide(L)'
;PGADEIPDWPPRPPAAPRQVAGAAWEGVRIVEFGAGAAGPIAARYFAEHGATVVKVESRTRPEFLRTMWASTSPHGLEGSPLFDALNAGKHSIALNLKTPEGVAVARRLIEWADAVLENFAPRAMKGFGLDYEPLAAEKPDLVMVSTCLNGQTGPHRNYPGFGGQGSALSGYNAVTGWPDREPMGPYGTITDSL
;
A
#
# COMPACT_ATOMS: atom_id res chain seq x y z
N PRO A 1 7.91 -6.85 -20.20
CA PRO A 1 7.10 -7.77 -20.96
C PRO A 1 6.62 -7.06 -22.22
N GLY A 2 6.78 -7.71 -23.39
CA GLY A 2 6.23 -7.19 -24.64
C GLY A 2 4.69 -7.27 -24.64
N ALA A 3 4.05 -6.58 -25.58
CA ALA A 3 2.58 -6.60 -25.71
C ALA A 3 2.03 -8.03 -25.88
N ASP A 4 2.85 -8.95 -26.36
CA ASP A 4 2.51 -10.35 -26.62
C ASP A 4 2.51 -11.23 -25.34
N GLU A 5 2.96 -10.67 -24.20
CA GLU A 5 2.99 -11.37 -22.89
C GLU A 5 1.81 -11.01 -21.99
N ILE A 6 0.90 -10.16 -22.47
CA ILE A 6 -0.33 -9.87 -21.74
C ILE A 6 -1.29 -11.04 -21.96
N PRO A 7 -1.65 -11.80 -20.91
CA PRO A 7 -2.61 -12.89 -21.08
C PRO A 7 -3.93 -12.34 -21.62
N ASP A 8 -4.51 -13.05 -22.60
CA ASP A 8 -5.90 -12.82 -23.01
C ASP A 8 -6.83 -13.14 -21.82
N TRP A 9 -7.12 -12.14 -21.02
CA TRP A 9 -8.11 -12.26 -19.97
C TRP A 9 -9.48 -12.34 -20.62
N PRO A 10 -10.28 -13.36 -20.31
CA PRO A 10 -11.64 -13.36 -20.78
C PRO A 10 -12.34 -12.08 -20.30
N PRO A 11 -13.09 -11.40 -21.17
CA PRO A 11 -13.79 -10.19 -20.78
C PRO A 11 -14.66 -10.50 -19.57
N ARG A 12 -14.40 -9.80 -18.45
CA ARG A 12 -15.23 -9.91 -17.26
C ARG A 12 -16.66 -9.50 -17.66
N PRO A 13 -17.69 -10.29 -17.36
CA PRO A 13 -19.05 -9.85 -17.63
C PRO A 13 -19.27 -8.49 -16.95
N PRO A 14 -19.94 -7.54 -17.62
CA PRO A 14 -20.20 -6.24 -17.04
C PRO A 14 -20.90 -6.44 -15.70
N ALA A 15 -20.28 -5.90 -14.64
CA ALA A 15 -20.92 -5.87 -13.33
C ALA A 15 -22.27 -5.15 -13.47
N ALA A 16 -23.32 -5.70 -12.88
CA ALA A 16 -24.60 -5.00 -12.82
C ALA A 16 -24.37 -3.59 -12.27
N PRO A 17 -24.95 -2.54 -12.89
CA PRO A 17 -24.76 -1.17 -12.45
C PRO A 17 -25.16 -1.09 -10.96
N ARG A 18 -24.17 -0.82 -10.10
CA ARG A 18 -24.42 -0.49 -8.71
C ARG A 18 -25.22 0.81 -8.69
N GLN A 19 -26.40 0.81 -8.15
CA GLN A 19 -27.09 2.03 -7.80
C GLN A 19 -26.33 2.65 -6.62
N VAL A 20 -25.49 3.63 -6.90
CA VAL A 20 -24.75 4.35 -5.90
C VAL A 20 -25.61 5.51 -5.40
N ALA A 21 -26.42 5.26 -4.41
CA ALA A 21 -27.00 6.29 -3.56
C ALA A 21 -26.09 6.44 -2.35
N GLY A 22 -24.99 7.22 -2.47
CA GLY A 22 -24.02 7.36 -1.39
C GLY A 22 -22.64 7.75 -1.90
N ALA A 23 -21.61 7.47 -1.11
CA ALA A 23 -20.25 7.72 -1.50
C ALA A 23 -19.78 6.76 -2.63
N ALA A 24 -18.86 7.21 -3.48
CA ALA A 24 -18.45 6.51 -4.71
C ALA A 24 -17.98 5.05 -4.47
N TRP A 25 -17.40 4.76 -3.31
CA TRP A 25 -16.86 3.44 -2.95
C TRP A 25 -17.64 2.76 -1.82
N GLU A 26 -18.87 3.21 -1.56
CA GLU A 26 -19.72 2.58 -0.53
C GLU A 26 -19.89 1.09 -0.79
N GLY A 27 -19.68 0.27 0.25
CA GLY A 27 -19.75 -1.18 0.21
C GLY A 27 -18.52 -1.88 -0.36
N VAL A 28 -17.48 -1.15 -0.83
CA VAL A 28 -16.18 -1.73 -1.18
C VAL A 28 -15.35 -1.96 0.08
N ARG A 29 -14.69 -3.12 0.16
CA ARG A 29 -13.90 -3.58 1.31
C ARG A 29 -12.45 -3.76 0.89
N ILE A 30 -11.55 -3.08 1.56
CA ILE A 30 -10.12 -3.10 1.26
C ILE A 30 -9.34 -3.51 2.50
N VAL A 31 -8.37 -4.41 2.32
CA VAL A 31 -7.36 -4.70 3.33
C VAL A 31 -6.03 -4.11 2.88
N GLU A 32 -5.42 -3.33 3.75
CA GLU A 32 -4.15 -2.67 3.50
C GLU A 32 -3.03 -3.27 4.36
N PHE A 33 -1.98 -3.74 3.69
CA PHE A 33 -0.70 -4.10 4.28
C PHE A 33 0.32 -3.05 3.85
N GLY A 34 0.29 -1.89 4.46
CA GLY A 34 1.06 -0.74 4.00
C GLY A 34 1.74 0.03 5.11
N ALA A 35 2.83 0.70 4.74
CA ALA A 35 3.56 1.60 5.63
C ALA A 35 4.04 2.83 4.85
N GLY A 36 4.23 3.95 5.55
CA GLY A 36 4.68 5.19 4.93
C GLY A 36 3.62 5.85 4.08
N ALA A 37 3.93 6.16 2.82
CA ALA A 37 3.12 7.04 2.00
C ALA A 37 2.33 6.33 0.88
N ALA A 38 2.98 5.68 -0.07
CA ALA A 38 2.35 5.25 -1.33
C ALA A 38 1.07 4.40 -1.16
N GLY A 39 1.17 3.27 -0.46
CA GLY A 39 0.03 2.42 -0.17
C GLY A 39 -1.01 3.12 0.71
N PRO A 40 -0.60 3.69 1.87
CA PRO A 40 -1.51 4.41 2.75
C PRO A 40 -2.26 5.57 2.10
N ILE A 41 -1.63 6.38 1.24
CA ILE A 41 -2.31 7.46 0.51
C ILE A 41 -3.39 6.89 -0.40
N ALA A 42 -3.06 5.88 -1.20
CA ALA A 42 -4.01 5.25 -2.11
C ALA A 42 -5.23 4.69 -1.34
N ALA A 43 -4.99 3.93 -0.27
CA ALA A 43 -6.05 3.37 0.57
C ALA A 43 -6.89 4.45 1.26
N ARG A 44 -6.29 5.58 1.65
CA ARG A 44 -7.01 6.71 2.25
C ARG A 44 -8.05 7.29 1.29
N TYR A 45 -7.71 7.48 0.01
CA TYR A 45 -8.69 7.99 -0.96
C TYR A 45 -9.92 7.09 -1.05
N PHE A 46 -9.76 5.79 -1.00
CA PHE A 46 -10.91 4.88 -0.97
C PHE A 46 -11.72 5.04 0.32
N ALA A 47 -11.06 5.14 1.49
CA ALA A 47 -11.73 5.34 2.76
C ALA A 47 -12.52 6.66 2.81
N GLU A 48 -11.90 7.76 2.38
CA GLU A 48 -12.55 9.08 2.33
C GLU A 48 -13.77 9.12 1.39
N HIS A 49 -13.83 8.21 0.43
CA HIS A 49 -14.94 8.12 -0.53
C HIS A 49 -15.87 6.92 -0.27
N GLY A 50 -15.88 6.38 0.94
CA GLY A 50 -16.90 5.48 1.43
C GLY A 50 -16.54 3.99 1.46
N ALA A 51 -15.34 3.59 1.06
CA ALA A 51 -14.89 2.20 1.24
C ALA A 51 -14.62 1.88 2.71
N THR A 52 -14.85 0.64 3.10
CA THR A 52 -14.37 0.12 4.38
C THR A 52 -12.92 -0.35 4.20
N VAL A 53 -11.98 0.41 4.74
CA VAL A 53 -10.56 0.08 4.69
C VAL A 53 -10.07 -0.41 6.03
N VAL A 54 -9.46 -1.59 6.08
CA VAL A 54 -8.84 -2.17 7.27
C VAL A 54 -7.32 -2.21 7.07
N LYS A 55 -6.61 -1.39 7.83
CA LYS A 55 -5.14 -1.37 7.87
C LYS A 55 -4.63 -2.42 8.84
N VAL A 56 -3.76 -3.30 8.37
CA VAL A 56 -3.06 -4.29 9.20
C VAL A 56 -1.76 -3.69 9.71
N GLU A 57 -1.64 -3.59 11.02
CA GLU A 57 -0.47 -3.05 11.71
C GLU A 57 0.18 -4.11 12.63
N SER A 58 1.29 -3.78 13.26
CA SER A 58 1.97 -4.65 14.21
C SER A 58 2.35 -3.89 15.48
N ARG A 59 2.00 -4.42 16.65
CA ARG A 59 2.42 -3.86 17.93
C ARG A 59 3.90 -4.06 18.21
N THR A 60 4.47 -5.16 17.71
CA THR A 60 5.90 -5.47 17.93
C THR A 60 6.82 -4.75 16.95
N ARG A 61 6.26 -4.25 15.86
CA ARG A 61 6.95 -3.45 14.86
C ARG A 61 6.02 -2.35 14.35
N PRO A 62 5.78 -1.31 15.18
CA PRO A 62 4.94 -0.18 14.76
C PRO A 62 5.45 0.45 13.48
N GLU A 63 4.54 1.02 12.70
CA GLU A 63 4.89 1.78 11.51
C GLU A 63 5.82 2.95 11.85
N PHE A 64 6.82 3.20 11.00
CA PHE A 64 7.82 4.21 11.27
C PHE A 64 7.23 5.63 11.39
N LEU A 65 6.15 5.95 10.69
CA LEU A 65 5.47 7.24 10.85
C LEU A 65 4.88 7.44 12.25
N ARG A 66 4.42 6.37 12.90
CA ARG A 66 4.02 6.44 14.32
C ARG A 66 5.20 6.71 15.24
N THR A 67 6.39 6.19 14.90
CA THR A 67 7.58 6.29 15.74
C THR A 67 8.32 7.62 15.59
N MET A 68 8.19 8.32 14.47
CA MET A 68 8.93 9.55 14.17
C MET A 68 8.77 10.64 15.23
N TRP A 69 7.59 10.77 15.83
CA TRP A 69 7.28 11.80 16.84
C TRP A 69 6.92 11.22 18.20
N ALA A 70 7.01 9.89 18.38
CA ALA A 70 6.57 9.23 19.60
C ALA A 70 7.25 9.74 20.88
N SER A 71 8.53 10.13 20.80
CA SER A 71 9.30 10.66 21.93
C SER A 71 8.98 12.11 22.30
N THR A 72 8.41 12.87 21.39
CA THR A 72 8.09 14.31 21.58
C THR A 72 6.61 14.58 21.70
N SER A 73 5.77 13.63 21.29
CA SER A 73 4.32 13.75 21.41
C SER A 73 3.82 13.33 22.80
N PRO A 74 2.90 14.07 23.40
CA PRO A 74 2.25 13.65 24.66
C PRO A 74 1.38 12.38 24.49
N HIS A 75 1.08 12.00 23.26
CA HIS A 75 0.28 10.82 22.92
C HIS A 75 1.13 9.62 22.47
N GLY A 76 2.47 9.72 22.53
CA GLY A 76 3.38 8.64 22.13
C GLY A 76 3.14 8.20 20.68
N LEU A 77 2.96 6.90 20.45
CA LEU A 77 2.75 6.32 19.12
C LEU A 77 1.43 6.76 18.45
N GLU A 78 0.48 7.29 19.21
CA GLU A 78 -0.79 7.79 18.69
C GLU A 78 -0.75 9.30 18.36
N GLY A 79 0.39 9.93 18.51
CA GLY A 79 0.52 11.38 18.35
C GLY A 79 1.27 11.82 17.09
N SER A 80 1.24 11.03 16.04
CA SER A 80 1.87 11.37 14.76
C SER A 80 0.89 12.03 13.80
N PRO A 81 0.98 13.34 13.56
CA PRO A 81 0.06 14.03 12.64
C PRO A 81 0.20 13.53 11.19
N LEU A 82 1.40 13.07 10.80
CA LEU A 82 1.59 12.53 9.46
C LEU A 82 0.95 11.13 9.32
N PHE A 83 1.05 10.29 10.34
CA PHE A 83 0.33 9.02 10.34
C PHE A 83 -1.18 9.23 10.25
N ASP A 84 -1.73 10.14 11.03
CA ASP A 84 -3.16 10.45 11.06
C ASP A 84 -3.63 11.00 9.71
N ALA A 85 -2.85 11.92 9.12
CA ALA A 85 -3.16 12.48 7.81
C ALA A 85 -3.19 11.42 6.70
N LEU A 86 -2.30 10.43 6.72
CA LEU A 86 -2.21 9.39 5.68
C LEU A 86 -3.16 8.22 5.92
N ASN A 87 -3.79 8.13 7.09
CA ASN A 87 -4.64 7.00 7.45
C ASN A 87 -6.05 7.41 7.89
N ALA A 88 -6.46 8.64 7.59
CA ALA A 88 -7.80 9.13 7.88
C ALA A 88 -8.90 8.21 7.31
N GLY A 89 -9.94 7.97 8.10
CA GLY A 89 -11.10 7.16 7.71
C GLY A 89 -10.89 5.64 7.69
N LYS A 90 -9.70 5.14 8.04
CA LYS A 90 -9.42 3.70 8.09
C LYS A 90 -9.72 3.09 9.45
N HIS A 91 -10.06 1.82 9.45
CA HIS A 91 -9.98 0.96 10.63
C HIS A 91 -8.57 0.37 10.75
N SER A 92 -8.13 0.07 11.97
CA SER A 92 -6.83 -0.56 12.22
C SER A 92 -6.99 -1.85 13.00
N ILE A 93 -6.20 -2.86 12.65
CA ILE A 93 -6.06 -4.10 13.41
C ILE A 93 -4.58 -4.43 13.60
N ALA A 94 -4.19 -4.76 14.81
CA ALA A 94 -2.83 -5.17 15.12
C ALA A 94 -2.68 -6.69 15.05
N LEU A 95 -1.90 -7.18 14.09
CA LEU A 95 -1.61 -8.60 13.91
C LEU A 95 -0.10 -8.87 13.99
N ASN A 96 0.27 -10.06 14.46
CA ASN A 96 1.63 -10.55 14.36
C ASN A 96 1.73 -11.55 13.19
N LEU A 97 2.10 -11.08 12.02
CA LEU A 97 2.24 -11.92 10.82
C LEU A 97 3.44 -12.89 10.86
N LYS A 98 4.18 -12.92 11.97
CA LYS A 98 5.20 -13.95 12.21
C LYS A 98 4.63 -15.20 12.89
N THR A 99 3.37 -15.17 13.30
CA THR A 99 2.70 -16.30 13.93
C THR A 99 1.63 -16.89 13.01
N PRO A 100 1.40 -18.21 13.05
CA PRO A 100 0.34 -18.84 12.25
C PRO A 100 -1.04 -18.24 12.51
N GLU A 101 -1.34 -17.89 13.77
CA GLU A 101 -2.62 -17.31 14.16
C GLU A 101 -2.83 -15.91 13.53
N GLY A 102 -1.76 -15.07 13.53
CA GLY A 102 -1.81 -13.76 12.90
C GLY A 102 -2.01 -13.85 11.39
N VAL A 103 -1.33 -14.81 10.73
CA VAL A 103 -1.52 -15.07 9.30
C VAL A 103 -2.92 -15.61 9.03
N ALA A 104 -3.45 -16.49 9.86
CA ALA A 104 -4.82 -17.02 9.71
C ALA A 104 -5.87 -15.90 9.77
N VAL A 105 -5.72 -14.94 10.68
CA VAL A 105 -6.61 -13.76 10.74
C VAL A 105 -6.44 -12.89 9.49
N ALA A 106 -5.20 -12.66 9.02
CA ALA A 106 -4.95 -11.90 7.81
C ALA A 106 -5.60 -12.55 6.57
N ARG A 107 -5.53 -13.88 6.43
CA ARG A 107 -6.22 -14.61 5.35
C ARG A 107 -7.72 -14.43 5.39
N ARG A 108 -8.34 -14.50 6.56
CA ARG A 108 -9.79 -14.24 6.72
C ARG A 108 -10.16 -12.81 6.33
N LEU A 109 -9.32 -11.83 6.62
CA LEU A 109 -9.53 -10.45 6.17
C LEU A 109 -9.43 -10.34 4.64
N ILE A 110 -8.46 -11.02 4.02
CA ILE A 110 -8.30 -11.07 2.56
C ILE A 110 -9.52 -11.75 1.90
N GLU A 111 -10.01 -12.85 2.48
CA GLU A 111 -11.24 -13.52 2.01
C GLU A 111 -12.46 -12.58 2.05
N TRP A 112 -12.59 -11.79 3.12
CA TRP A 112 -13.66 -10.81 3.28
C TRP A 112 -13.52 -9.61 2.31
N ALA A 113 -12.30 -9.21 1.92
CA ALA A 113 -12.03 -8.02 1.13
C ALA A 113 -12.37 -8.19 -0.36
N ASP A 114 -12.73 -7.11 -1.01
CA ASP A 114 -12.84 -7.03 -2.48
C ASP A 114 -11.46 -6.75 -3.11
N ALA A 115 -10.58 -6.04 -2.38
CA ALA A 115 -9.22 -5.77 -2.83
C ALA A 115 -8.21 -5.77 -1.67
N VAL A 116 -6.97 -6.12 -2.00
CA VAL A 116 -5.81 -6.01 -1.13
C VAL A 116 -4.83 -5.00 -1.70
N LEU A 117 -4.32 -4.12 -0.86
CA LEU A 117 -3.32 -3.14 -1.21
C LEU A 117 -2.10 -3.31 -0.31
N GLU A 118 -0.91 -3.41 -0.90
CA GLU A 118 0.34 -3.53 -0.15
C GLU A 118 1.45 -2.69 -0.80
N ASN A 119 2.42 -2.21 -0.01
CA ASN A 119 3.58 -1.48 -0.51
C ASN A 119 4.89 -1.95 0.14
N PHE A 120 4.98 -3.21 0.49
CA PHE A 120 6.21 -3.80 0.99
C PHE A 120 7.16 -4.19 -0.16
N ALA A 121 8.40 -4.55 0.21
CA ALA A 121 9.28 -5.20 -0.75
C ALA A 121 8.68 -6.55 -1.21
N PRO A 122 8.83 -6.97 -2.48
CA PRO A 122 8.16 -8.14 -3.05
C PRO A 122 8.24 -9.43 -2.23
N ARG A 123 9.39 -9.63 -1.56
CA ARG A 123 9.61 -10.80 -0.69
C ARG A 123 8.78 -10.82 0.60
N ALA A 124 8.21 -9.69 1.02
CA ALA A 124 7.57 -9.61 2.34
C ALA A 124 6.24 -10.36 2.36
N MET A 125 5.33 -10.09 1.42
CA MET A 125 4.06 -10.81 1.33
C MET A 125 4.28 -12.32 1.13
N LYS A 126 5.23 -12.68 0.27
CA LYS A 126 5.65 -14.08 0.11
C LYS A 126 6.18 -14.71 1.40
N GLY A 127 6.96 -13.96 2.18
CA GLY A 127 7.48 -14.40 3.47
C GLY A 127 6.40 -14.65 4.52
N PHE A 128 5.24 -14.01 4.38
CA PHE A 128 4.05 -14.24 5.21
C PHE A 128 3.11 -15.31 4.63
N GLY A 129 3.38 -15.82 3.43
CA GLY A 129 2.46 -16.72 2.72
C GLY A 129 1.16 -16.02 2.29
N LEU A 130 1.26 -14.73 2.00
CA LEU A 130 0.17 -13.84 1.60
C LEU A 130 0.44 -13.21 0.22
N ASP A 131 1.25 -13.86 -0.62
CA ASP A 131 1.50 -13.46 -1.99
C ASP A 131 0.31 -13.78 -2.92
N TYR A 132 0.26 -13.15 -4.07
CA TYR A 132 -0.91 -13.15 -4.94
C TYR A 132 -1.30 -14.53 -5.47
N GLU A 133 -0.34 -15.31 -5.98
CA GLU A 133 -0.64 -16.56 -6.67
C GLU A 133 -1.42 -17.58 -5.82
N PRO A 134 -1.01 -17.92 -4.57
CA PRO A 134 -1.79 -18.83 -3.75
C PRO A 134 -3.13 -18.23 -3.30
N LEU A 135 -3.17 -16.92 -3.04
CA LEU A 135 -4.43 -16.25 -2.66
C LEU A 135 -5.43 -16.20 -3.81
N ALA A 136 -4.98 -15.94 -5.03
CA ALA A 136 -5.82 -15.92 -6.22
C ALA A 136 -6.34 -17.31 -6.60
N ALA A 137 -5.59 -18.36 -6.28
CA ALA A 137 -6.08 -19.74 -6.45
C ALA A 137 -7.25 -20.07 -5.52
N GLU A 138 -7.25 -19.52 -4.29
CA GLU A 138 -8.34 -19.67 -3.31
C GLU A 138 -9.50 -18.69 -3.57
N LYS A 139 -9.18 -17.48 -4.06
CA LYS A 139 -10.12 -16.37 -4.33
C LYS A 139 -9.87 -15.80 -5.73
N PRO A 140 -10.45 -16.38 -6.80
CA PRO A 140 -10.19 -16.00 -8.19
C PRO A 140 -10.61 -14.56 -8.57
N ASP A 141 -11.47 -13.94 -7.78
CA ASP A 141 -11.92 -12.56 -7.95
C ASP A 141 -11.08 -11.54 -7.16
N LEU A 142 -9.99 -12.00 -6.52
CA LEU A 142 -9.13 -11.14 -5.73
C LEU A 142 -8.43 -10.08 -6.60
N VAL A 143 -8.61 -8.82 -6.26
CA VAL A 143 -7.79 -7.72 -6.78
C VAL A 143 -6.69 -7.44 -5.78
N MET A 144 -5.43 -7.60 -6.19
CA MET A 144 -4.27 -7.26 -5.34
C MET A 144 -3.38 -6.25 -6.04
N VAL A 145 -3.10 -5.15 -5.36
CA VAL A 145 -2.25 -4.06 -5.86
C VAL A 145 -0.99 -3.97 -4.99
N SER A 146 0.16 -4.08 -5.64
CA SER A 146 1.48 -4.01 -5.00
C SER A 146 2.22 -2.77 -5.51
N THR A 147 2.43 -1.78 -4.62
CA THR A 147 3.02 -0.47 -4.98
C THR A 147 4.47 -0.36 -4.49
N CYS A 148 5.33 -1.32 -4.84
CA CYS A 148 6.74 -1.24 -4.49
C CYS A 148 7.55 -0.43 -5.52
N LEU A 149 8.61 0.24 -5.06
CA LEU A 149 9.39 1.21 -5.84
C LEU A 149 9.87 0.68 -7.20
N ASN A 150 10.38 -0.55 -7.25
CA ASN A 150 10.98 -1.12 -8.45
C ASN A 150 10.11 -2.21 -9.11
N GLY A 151 8.84 -2.31 -8.75
CA GLY A 151 7.93 -3.33 -9.26
C GLY A 151 8.14 -4.71 -8.65
N GLN A 152 7.26 -5.65 -8.99
CA GLN A 152 7.29 -7.03 -8.49
C GLN A 152 8.26 -7.93 -9.29
N THR A 153 8.65 -7.50 -10.49
CA THR A 153 9.50 -8.24 -11.42
C THR A 153 10.73 -7.44 -11.84
N GLY A 154 11.62 -8.03 -12.61
CA GLY A 154 12.81 -7.34 -13.12
C GLY A 154 14.02 -7.41 -12.20
N PRO A 155 15.21 -6.97 -12.70
CA PRO A 155 16.49 -7.14 -12.00
C PRO A 155 16.59 -6.32 -10.70
N HIS A 156 15.88 -5.21 -10.60
CA HIS A 156 15.96 -4.28 -9.48
C HIS A 156 14.82 -4.44 -8.45
N ARG A 157 13.90 -5.39 -8.64
CA ARG A 157 12.74 -5.59 -7.77
C ARG A 157 13.05 -5.68 -6.27
N ASN A 158 14.24 -6.17 -5.92
CA ASN A 158 14.63 -6.36 -4.52
C ASN A 158 15.37 -5.16 -3.91
N TYR A 159 15.60 -4.09 -4.67
CA TYR A 159 16.23 -2.90 -4.12
C TYR A 159 15.22 -2.13 -3.26
N PRO A 160 15.56 -1.88 -1.99
CA PRO A 160 14.70 -1.08 -1.13
C PRO A 160 14.73 0.39 -1.57
N GLY A 161 13.65 1.11 -1.29
CA GLY A 161 13.62 2.53 -1.52
C GLY A 161 12.28 3.14 -1.14
N PHE A 162 12.30 4.45 -1.05
CA PHE A 162 11.16 5.32 -0.84
C PHE A 162 11.13 6.36 -1.96
N GLY A 163 10.17 7.27 -1.94
CA GLY A 163 10.02 8.32 -2.95
C GLY A 163 11.27 9.16 -3.21
N GLY A 164 12.15 9.35 -2.23
CA GLY A 164 13.44 10.02 -2.45
C GLY A 164 14.34 9.28 -3.44
N GLN A 165 14.44 7.94 -3.32
CA GLN A 165 15.16 7.12 -4.30
C GLN A 165 14.42 7.08 -5.63
N GLY A 166 13.09 7.05 -5.62
CA GLY A 166 12.26 7.14 -6.83
C GLY A 166 12.55 8.42 -7.61
N SER A 167 12.61 9.55 -6.92
CA SER A 167 12.96 10.85 -7.51
C SER A 167 14.34 10.86 -8.13
N ALA A 168 15.32 10.25 -7.48
CA ALA A 168 16.68 10.14 -8.02
C ALA A 168 16.74 9.23 -9.26
N LEU A 169 16.10 8.06 -9.20
CA LEU A 169 16.07 7.10 -10.31
C LEU A 169 15.34 7.62 -11.54
N SER A 170 14.28 8.40 -11.35
CA SER A 170 13.51 9.00 -12.44
C SER A 170 14.14 10.27 -13.04
N GLY A 171 15.27 10.74 -12.48
CA GLY A 171 15.98 11.93 -12.97
C GLY A 171 15.45 13.26 -12.43
N TYR A 172 14.45 13.28 -11.56
CA TYR A 172 13.94 14.53 -10.97
C TYR A 172 15.03 15.35 -10.29
N ASN A 173 15.97 14.69 -9.59
CA ASN A 173 17.07 15.39 -8.94
C ASN A 173 18.00 16.10 -9.92
N ALA A 174 18.13 15.58 -11.15
CA ALA A 174 18.99 16.18 -12.18
C ALA A 174 18.38 17.43 -12.84
N VAL A 175 17.03 17.53 -12.82
CA VAL A 175 16.30 18.65 -13.45
C VAL A 175 15.76 19.66 -12.44
N THR A 176 15.97 19.41 -11.14
CA THR A 176 15.49 20.28 -10.05
C THR A 176 16.67 20.97 -9.39
N GLY A 177 16.62 22.30 -9.27
CA GLY A 177 17.66 23.09 -8.61
C GLY A 177 18.32 24.09 -9.55
N TRP A 178 19.48 24.58 -9.13
CA TRP A 178 20.26 25.58 -9.85
C TRP A 178 21.51 24.93 -10.43
N PRO A 179 21.99 25.37 -11.62
CA PRO A 179 23.15 24.77 -12.30
C PRO A 179 24.47 24.84 -11.52
N ASP A 180 24.58 25.77 -10.59
CA ASP A 180 25.79 26.05 -9.81
C ASP A 180 25.79 25.42 -8.41
N ARG A 181 24.78 24.55 -8.12
CA ARG A 181 24.62 23.91 -6.80
C ARG A 181 24.42 22.42 -6.93
N GLU A 182 24.58 21.73 -5.80
CA GLU A 182 24.25 20.30 -5.71
C GLU A 182 22.78 20.05 -6.10
N PRO A 183 22.53 19.02 -6.90
CA PRO A 183 21.16 18.62 -7.25
C PRO A 183 20.30 18.39 -6.02
N MET A 184 19.11 18.96 -6.02
CA MET A 184 18.12 18.73 -4.96
C MET A 184 16.92 17.98 -5.53
N GLY A 185 16.48 16.94 -4.81
CA GLY A 185 15.23 16.28 -5.15
C GLY A 185 14.03 17.21 -4.96
N PRO A 186 12.90 16.93 -5.62
CA PRO A 186 11.66 17.63 -5.35
C PRO A 186 11.25 17.45 -3.87
N TYR A 187 10.45 18.39 -3.38
CA TYR A 187 10.04 18.42 -1.97
C TYR A 187 9.43 17.10 -1.50
N GLY A 188 9.95 16.60 -0.38
CA GLY A 188 9.45 15.38 0.26
C GLY A 188 9.65 14.11 -0.56
N THR A 189 8.68 13.22 -0.47
CA THR A 189 8.62 11.94 -1.18
C THR A 189 7.57 11.99 -2.29
N ILE A 190 7.68 12.97 -3.19
CA ILE A 190 6.65 13.26 -4.19
C ILE A 190 6.28 12.04 -5.04
N THR A 191 7.25 11.17 -5.36
CA THR A 191 7.00 9.96 -6.14
C THR A 191 6.26 8.85 -5.37
N ASP A 192 6.06 9.02 -4.05
CA ASP A 192 5.15 8.18 -3.27
C ASP A 192 3.70 8.68 -3.34
N SER A 193 3.48 9.89 -3.85
CA SER A 193 2.19 10.59 -3.81
C SER A 193 1.55 10.82 -5.18
N LEU A 194 2.28 10.53 -6.27
CA LEU A 194 1.85 10.71 -7.67
C LEU A 194 1.27 9.44 -8.26
#